data_d7c85df14d1563a1bf4ebf84d0c429ed
#
_entry.id   d7c85df14d1563a1bf4ebf84d0c429ed
#
_cell.length_a   1.000
_cell.length_b   1.000
_cell.length_c   1.000
_cell.angle_alpha   90.00
_cell.angle_beta   90.00
_cell.angle_gamma   90.00
#
_symmetry.space_group_name_H-M   'P 1'
#
loop_
_entity.id
_entity.type
_entity.pdbx_description
1 polymer ?
#
loop_
_entity_poly.entity_id
_entity_poly.type
_entity_poly.pdbx_seq_one_letter_code
_entity_poly.pdbx_strand_id
1 'polypeptide(L)'
;MNSPFPGSESTDQPLRLLIAAPRGFCAGVDRAIEIVERALERYGAPVYVRHEIVHNKYVVDGLRAKGAVFVDELDQVPDDAPVIFSAHGVPKAVPAAATARGLEWLDATCPLVSKVHRQAERQIEAGRHILFIGHRGHPEVIGTLGQVSEGAITLVETEDDVARLDFPEGQPLAFLTQTTLSVDDTANVIAALRARFPQIVGPRAEDICYATSNRQAAVKAIAAECQLVLVIGAPNSSNSLRLVEVAERCGARAQLIQRADEIAPDWLDGVTTLGLTAGASAPEELVREVVARIAAWRQVNEETVVTTEEKMVFKLPRQLVDY
;
A
#
# COMPACT_ATOMS: atom_id res chain seq x y z
N MET A 1 41.36 -38.29 -21.90
CA MET A 1 40.99 -37.12 -22.70
C MET A 1 40.01 -36.31 -21.88
N ASN A 2 40.51 -35.26 -21.26
CA ASN A 2 39.76 -34.38 -20.37
C ASN A 2 38.91 -33.44 -21.22
N SER A 3 37.59 -33.43 -21.03
CA SER A 3 36.72 -32.35 -21.51
C SER A 3 36.62 -31.31 -20.39
N PRO A 4 36.99 -30.07 -20.60
CA PRO A 4 36.80 -29.04 -19.60
C PRO A 4 35.31 -28.65 -19.60
N PHE A 5 34.71 -28.62 -18.42
CA PHE A 5 33.46 -27.91 -18.17
C PHE A 5 33.64 -26.44 -18.60
N PRO A 6 32.64 -25.81 -19.27
CA PRO A 6 32.72 -24.40 -19.56
C PRO A 6 32.75 -23.67 -18.21
N GLY A 7 33.84 -22.93 -18.01
CA GLY A 7 34.03 -22.10 -16.81
C GLY A 7 32.91 -21.07 -16.70
N SER A 8 32.47 -20.85 -15.47
CA SER A 8 31.69 -19.68 -15.08
C SER A 8 32.46 -18.43 -15.58
N GLU A 9 31.93 -17.74 -16.57
CA GLU A 9 32.37 -16.39 -16.89
C GLU A 9 32.20 -15.56 -15.61
N SER A 10 33.29 -15.24 -14.95
CA SER A 10 33.30 -14.26 -13.88
C SER A 10 32.82 -12.96 -14.47
N THR A 11 31.63 -12.52 -14.07
CA THR A 11 31.08 -11.23 -14.48
C THR A 11 31.89 -10.10 -13.82
N ASP A 12 33.00 -9.77 -14.43
CA ASP A 12 33.88 -8.67 -14.01
C ASP A 12 33.30 -7.28 -14.33
N GLN A 13 32.10 -7.28 -14.91
CA GLN A 13 31.37 -6.04 -15.21
C GLN A 13 30.55 -5.58 -13.98
N PRO A 14 30.60 -4.29 -13.66
CA PRO A 14 29.77 -3.72 -12.61
C PRO A 14 28.28 -4.00 -12.86
N LEU A 15 27.56 -4.35 -11.81
CA LEU A 15 26.11 -4.49 -11.85
C LEU A 15 25.47 -3.10 -12.03
N ARG A 16 24.71 -2.92 -13.10
CA ARG A 16 23.89 -1.71 -13.26
C ARG A 16 22.67 -1.82 -12.33
N LEU A 17 22.55 -0.92 -11.37
CA LEU A 17 21.45 -0.86 -10.42
C LEU A 17 20.53 0.33 -10.75
N LEU A 18 19.36 0.04 -11.30
CA LEU A 18 18.32 1.03 -11.58
C LEU A 18 17.41 1.17 -10.37
N ILE A 19 17.42 2.33 -9.75
CA ILE A 19 16.61 2.63 -8.58
C ILE A 19 15.42 3.49 -9.02
N ALA A 20 14.20 2.93 -8.92
CA ALA A 20 12.98 3.63 -9.28
C ALA A 20 12.67 4.78 -8.31
N ALA A 21 12.21 5.92 -8.85
CA ALA A 21 11.72 7.04 -8.07
C ALA A 21 10.45 7.65 -8.72
N PRO A 22 9.40 7.98 -7.92
CA PRO A 22 9.37 7.90 -6.46
C PRO A 22 9.26 6.44 -5.95
N ARG A 23 9.73 6.23 -4.73
CA ARG A 23 9.68 4.97 -3.98
C ARG A 23 9.50 5.25 -2.49
N GLY A 24 9.30 4.18 -1.71
CA GLY A 24 9.25 4.29 -0.25
C GLY A 24 8.08 5.10 0.28
N PHE A 25 8.20 5.66 1.47
CA PHE A 25 7.12 6.33 2.18
C PHE A 25 6.35 7.34 1.33
N CYS A 26 5.03 7.34 1.50
CA CYS A 26 4.14 8.36 0.95
C CYS A 26 3.61 9.26 2.07
N ALA A 27 3.07 10.44 1.73
CA ALA A 27 2.56 11.40 2.71
C ALA A 27 1.51 10.81 3.68
N GLY A 28 0.73 9.79 3.25
CA GLY A 28 -0.24 9.11 4.11
C GLY A 28 0.43 8.26 5.17
N VAL A 29 1.49 7.56 4.80
CA VAL A 29 2.31 6.73 5.69
C VAL A 29 3.10 7.60 6.66
N ASP A 30 3.82 8.62 6.17
CA ASP A 30 4.56 9.57 7.01
C ASP A 30 3.65 10.16 8.08
N ARG A 31 2.47 10.66 7.68
CA ARG A 31 1.48 11.19 8.62
C ARG A 31 1.03 10.16 9.66
N ALA A 32 0.79 8.92 9.26
CA ALA A 32 0.29 7.91 10.18
C ALA A 32 1.36 7.53 11.23
N ILE A 33 2.61 7.41 10.82
CA ILE A 33 3.75 7.16 11.71
C ILE A 33 3.92 8.35 12.67
N GLU A 34 3.93 9.57 12.16
CA GLU A 34 4.07 10.79 12.96
C GLU A 34 2.95 10.92 14.00
N ILE A 35 1.71 10.52 13.69
CA ILE A 35 0.60 10.50 14.64
C ILE A 35 0.92 9.60 15.85
N VAL A 36 1.47 8.40 15.61
CA VAL A 36 1.85 7.49 16.71
C VAL A 36 2.98 8.06 17.54
N GLU A 37 4.01 8.62 16.89
CA GLU A 37 5.15 9.23 17.59
C GLU A 37 4.74 10.43 18.44
N ARG A 38 3.93 11.34 17.88
CA ARG A 38 3.38 12.49 18.61
C ARG A 38 2.44 12.08 19.74
N ALA A 39 1.68 11.01 19.57
CA ALA A 39 0.84 10.48 20.64
C ALA A 39 1.70 9.92 21.79
N LEU A 40 2.79 9.21 21.48
CA LEU A 40 3.75 8.74 22.51
C LEU A 40 4.40 9.91 23.24
N GLU A 41 4.75 11.01 22.54
CA GLU A 41 5.28 12.24 23.17
C GLU A 41 4.24 12.89 24.09
N ARG A 42 2.97 12.97 23.64
CA ARG A 42 1.90 13.67 24.37
C ARG A 42 1.35 12.90 25.56
N TYR A 43 1.06 11.62 25.38
CA TYR A 43 0.36 10.80 26.38
C TYR A 43 1.33 9.92 27.20
N GLY A 44 2.58 9.77 26.73
CA GLY A 44 3.50 8.77 27.28
C GLY A 44 3.16 7.36 26.78
N ALA A 45 4.08 6.42 27.03
CA ALA A 45 3.84 5.00 26.75
C ALA A 45 3.05 4.35 27.91
N PRO A 46 2.14 3.41 27.63
CA PRO A 46 1.82 2.86 26.31
C PRO A 46 0.78 3.68 25.52
N VAL A 47 0.90 3.73 24.20
CA VAL A 47 -0.15 4.16 23.27
C VAL A 47 -0.60 2.96 22.45
N TYR A 48 -1.89 2.72 22.40
CA TYR A 48 -2.45 1.57 21.69
C TYR A 48 -2.73 1.91 20.22
N VAL A 49 -2.46 0.98 19.33
CA VAL A 49 -2.71 1.12 17.88
C VAL A 49 -3.54 -0.08 17.44
N ARG A 50 -4.75 0.18 16.93
CA ARG A 50 -5.59 -0.89 16.42
C ARG A 50 -5.15 -1.30 15.02
N HIS A 51 -4.75 -2.55 14.87
CA HIS A 51 -4.06 -3.14 13.71
C HIS A 51 -2.68 -2.49 13.46
N GLU A 52 -1.95 -3.00 12.48
CA GLU A 52 -0.71 -2.36 12.02
C GLU A 52 -1.01 -0.94 11.52
N ILE A 53 -0.24 0.05 11.98
CA ILE A 53 -0.42 1.44 11.54
C ILE A 53 -0.28 1.56 10.02
N VAL A 54 0.66 0.81 9.45
CA VAL A 54 0.91 0.57 8.04
C VAL A 54 1.47 -0.86 7.86
N HIS A 55 1.31 -1.45 6.69
CA HIS A 55 1.83 -2.80 6.42
C HIS A 55 3.34 -2.79 6.19
N ASN A 56 4.10 -2.70 7.27
CA ASN A 56 5.55 -2.84 7.27
C ASN A 56 6.06 -3.23 8.65
N LYS A 57 6.62 -4.45 8.77
CA LYS A 57 7.11 -4.99 10.04
C LYS A 57 8.21 -4.12 10.68
N TYR A 58 9.13 -3.57 9.90
CA TYR A 58 10.20 -2.70 10.40
C TYR A 58 9.64 -1.46 11.08
N VAL A 59 8.63 -0.83 10.48
CA VAL A 59 7.94 0.34 11.05
C VAL A 59 7.19 -0.04 12.33
N VAL A 60 6.43 -1.14 12.30
CA VAL A 60 5.66 -1.63 13.45
C VAL A 60 6.59 -1.96 14.62
N ASP A 61 7.68 -2.67 14.38
CA ASP A 61 8.66 -3.03 15.41
C ASP A 61 9.39 -1.79 15.95
N GLY A 62 9.71 -0.82 15.10
CA GLY A 62 10.28 0.47 15.52
C GLY A 62 9.35 1.25 16.46
N LEU A 63 8.05 1.29 16.17
CA LEU A 63 7.06 1.94 17.05
C LEU A 63 6.81 1.15 18.33
N ARG A 64 6.83 -0.19 18.31
CA ARG A 64 6.79 -1.03 19.50
C ARG A 64 7.95 -0.73 20.44
N ALA A 65 9.15 -0.59 19.89
CA ALA A 65 10.34 -0.24 20.68
C ALA A 65 10.23 1.15 21.34
N LYS A 66 9.41 2.05 20.78
CA LYS A 66 9.10 3.37 21.35
C LYS A 66 7.96 3.34 22.37
N GLY A 67 7.26 2.21 22.54
CA GLY A 67 6.17 2.04 23.51
C GLY A 67 4.76 1.98 22.91
N ALA A 68 4.62 1.86 21.60
CA ALA A 68 3.32 1.57 20.98
C ALA A 68 2.93 0.10 21.18
N VAL A 69 1.67 -0.14 21.52
CA VAL A 69 1.09 -1.49 21.69
C VAL A 69 0.08 -1.73 20.60
N PHE A 70 0.36 -2.70 19.73
CA PHE A 70 -0.54 -3.04 18.63
C PHE A 70 -1.54 -4.10 19.07
N VAL A 71 -2.81 -3.84 18.84
CA VAL A 71 -3.95 -4.70 19.20
C VAL A 71 -4.84 -4.96 17.99
N ASP A 72 -5.55 -6.06 18.01
CA ASP A 72 -6.48 -6.39 16.93
C ASP A 72 -7.86 -5.73 17.16
N GLU A 73 -8.34 -5.75 18.42
CA GLU A 73 -9.67 -5.24 18.74
C GLU A 73 -9.65 -4.27 19.93
N LEU A 74 -10.69 -3.42 19.99
CA LEU A 74 -10.79 -2.37 21.01
C LEU A 74 -10.89 -2.91 22.46
N ASP A 75 -11.42 -4.10 22.66
CA ASP A 75 -11.54 -4.73 23.99
C ASP A 75 -10.20 -5.03 24.64
N GLN A 76 -9.14 -5.10 23.84
CA GLN A 76 -7.75 -5.25 24.29
C GLN A 76 -7.13 -3.92 24.77
N VAL A 77 -7.80 -2.78 24.56
CA VAL A 77 -7.34 -1.46 25.01
C VAL A 77 -7.88 -1.17 26.41
N PRO A 78 -7.03 -0.82 27.41
CA PRO A 78 -7.49 -0.36 28.72
C PRO A 78 -8.33 0.93 28.62
N ASP A 79 -9.27 1.12 29.54
CA ASP A 79 -10.21 2.26 29.50
C ASP A 79 -9.57 3.64 29.70
N ASP A 80 -8.36 3.68 30.25
CA ASP A 80 -7.58 4.90 30.52
C ASP A 80 -6.46 5.16 29.49
N ALA A 81 -6.37 4.34 28.43
CA ALA A 81 -5.31 4.45 27.45
C ALA A 81 -5.79 5.05 26.11
N PRO A 82 -4.95 5.87 25.44
CA PRO A 82 -5.25 6.38 24.12
C PRO A 82 -5.14 5.27 23.05
N VAL A 83 -6.01 5.30 22.05
CA VAL A 83 -5.99 4.38 20.91
C VAL A 83 -5.92 5.11 19.60
N ILE A 84 -5.15 4.58 18.65
CA ILE A 84 -4.97 5.12 17.30
C ILE A 84 -5.55 4.13 16.29
N PHE A 85 -6.35 4.62 15.35
CA PHE A 85 -6.84 3.84 14.20
C PHE A 85 -5.84 3.94 13.05
N SER A 86 -5.57 2.81 12.38
CA SER A 86 -4.54 2.71 11.35
C SER A 86 -4.81 3.56 10.10
N ALA A 87 -3.77 3.73 9.27
CA ALA A 87 -3.85 4.47 8.01
C ALA A 87 -4.88 3.92 7.02
N HIS A 88 -5.24 2.63 7.15
CA HIS A 88 -6.17 1.93 6.27
C HIS A 88 -7.64 2.36 6.46
N GLY A 89 -7.95 3.05 7.56
CA GLY A 89 -9.31 3.38 7.94
C GLY A 89 -10.03 2.24 8.66
N VAL A 90 -11.14 2.59 9.31
CA VAL A 90 -11.93 1.66 10.11
C VAL A 90 -13.43 1.83 9.81
N PRO A 91 -14.26 0.80 10.02
CA PRO A 91 -15.71 0.93 10.01
C PRO A 91 -16.19 1.99 11.00
N LYS A 92 -17.29 2.70 10.70
CA LYS A 92 -17.90 3.70 11.61
C LYS A 92 -18.22 3.18 13.01
N ALA A 93 -18.50 1.89 13.13
CA ALA A 93 -18.77 1.25 14.42
C ALA A 93 -17.55 1.32 15.37
N VAL A 94 -16.33 1.35 14.85
CA VAL A 94 -15.11 1.34 15.68
C VAL A 94 -14.93 2.64 16.47
N PRO A 95 -14.92 3.86 15.85
CA PRO A 95 -14.86 5.10 16.62
C PRO A 95 -16.10 5.31 17.49
N ALA A 96 -17.28 4.82 17.08
CA ALA A 96 -18.48 4.87 17.92
C ALA A 96 -18.34 4.02 19.18
N ALA A 97 -17.78 2.80 19.06
CA ALA A 97 -17.49 1.93 20.19
C ALA A 97 -16.41 2.51 21.12
N ALA A 98 -15.35 3.10 20.57
CA ALA A 98 -14.31 3.78 21.35
C ALA A 98 -14.91 4.94 22.16
N THR A 99 -15.73 5.76 21.52
CA THR A 99 -16.45 6.88 22.18
C THR A 99 -17.40 6.40 23.27
N ALA A 100 -18.15 5.32 23.01
CA ALA A 100 -19.08 4.76 24.01
C ALA A 100 -18.35 4.22 25.24
N ARG A 101 -17.11 3.76 25.11
CA ARG A 101 -16.22 3.37 26.21
C ARG A 101 -15.49 4.56 26.87
N GLY A 102 -15.64 5.77 26.35
CA GLY A 102 -14.91 6.94 26.85
C GLY A 102 -13.42 6.96 26.52
N LEU A 103 -12.96 6.14 25.56
CA LEU A 103 -11.57 6.11 25.14
C LEU A 103 -11.18 7.41 24.43
N GLU A 104 -9.99 7.93 24.74
CA GLU A 104 -9.36 8.92 23.88
C GLU A 104 -8.84 8.24 22.62
N TRP A 105 -9.30 8.70 21.45
CA TRP A 105 -8.88 8.10 20.19
C TRP A 105 -8.40 9.11 19.16
N LEU A 106 -7.44 8.70 18.36
CA LEU A 106 -6.88 9.45 17.23
C LEU A 106 -7.09 8.67 15.93
N ASP A 107 -7.46 9.39 14.88
CA ASP A 107 -7.66 8.81 13.56
C ASP A 107 -6.45 9.06 12.65
N ALA A 108 -5.67 8.02 12.40
CA ALA A 108 -4.56 8.07 11.45
C ALA A 108 -4.96 7.69 10.03
N THR A 109 -6.25 7.46 9.75
CA THR A 109 -6.75 7.16 8.40
C THR A 109 -6.16 8.14 7.38
N CYS A 110 -5.58 7.59 6.31
CA CYS A 110 -5.05 8.40 5.22
C CYS A 110 -6.15 9.30 4.63
N PRO A 111 -5.91 10.59 4.42
CA PRO A 111 -6.92 11.49 3.84
C PRO A 111 -7.48 11.03 2.50
N LEU A 112 -6.71 10.26 1.71
CA LEU A 112 -7.18 9.69 0.44
C LEU A 112 -8.13 8.50 0.66
N VAL A 113 -7.92 7.70 1.68
CA VAL A 113 -8.88 6.67 2.13
C VAL A 113 -10.15 7.34 2.67
N SER A 114 -10.01 8.37 3.51
CA SER A 114 -11.16 9.15 4.00
C SER A 114 -11.95 9.82 2.86
N LYS A 115 -11.30 10.13 1.73
CA LYS A 115 -11.99 10.60 0.52
C LYS A 115 -12.92 9.51 -0.01
N VAL A 116 -12.45 8.27 -0.12
CA VAL A 116 -13.24 7.13 -0.59
C VAL A 116 -14.41 6.85 0.36
N HIS A 117 -14.19 6.88 1.68
CA HIS A 117 -15.24 6.73 2.70
C HIS A 117 -16.37 7.76 2.48
N ARG A 118 -16.03 9.06 2.37
CA ARG A 118 -17.00 10.12 2.11
C ARG A 118 -17.71 9.99 0.75
N GLN A 119 -17.02 9.44 -0.26
CA GLN A 119 -17.66 9.16 -1.54
C GLN A 119 -18.66 8.02 -1.41
N ALA A 120 -18.35 6.95 -0.68
CA ALA A 120 -19.29 5.86 -0.42
C ALA A 120 -20.58 6.39 0.23
N GLU A 121 -20.46 7.19 1.29
CA GLU A 121 -21.61 7.83 1.92
C GLU A 121 -22.47 8.64 0.95
N ARG A 122 -21.84 9.51 0.15
CA ARG A 122 -22.53 10.34 -0.84
C ARG A 122 -23.23 9.56 -1.93
N GLN A 123 -22.67 8.42 -2.36
CA GLN A 123 -23.33 7.56 -3.35
C GLN A 123 -24.60 6.92 -2.77
N ILE A 124 -24.54 6.48 -1.51
CA ILE A 124 -25.70 5.92 -0.82
C ILE A 124 -26.77 7.01 -0.59
N GLU A 125 -26.40 8.20 -0.13
CA GLU A 125 -27.31 9.34 0.00
C GLU A 125 -27.99 9.71 -1.33
N ALA A 126 -27.29 9.47 -2.45
CA ALA A 126 -27.84 9.66 -3.79
C ALA A 126 -28.68 8.47 -4.29
N GLY A 127 -28.95 7.48 -3.44
CA GLY A 127 -29.77 6.31 -3.76
C GLY A 127 -29.09 5.28 -4.67
N ARG A 128 -27.75 5.28 -4.75
CA ARG A 128 -26.99 4.35 -5.60
C ARG A 128 -26.45 3.18 -4.80
N HIS A 129 -26.55 1.99 -5.35
CA HIS A 129 -25.80 0.85 -4.87
C HIS A 129 -24.34 0.94 -5.37
N ILE A 130 -23.38 0.59 -4.52
CA ILE A 130 -21.95 0.74 -4.86
C ILE A 130 -21.34 -0.60 -5.24
N LEU A 131 -20.62 -0.63 -6.36
CA LEU A 131 -19.72 -1.69 -6.75
C LEU A 131 -18.29 -1.25 -6.35
N PHE A 132 -17.76 -1.88 -5.29
CA PHE A 132 -16.46 -1.50 -4.76
C PHE A 132 -15.39 -2.43 -5.32
N ILE A 133 -14.46 -1.88 -6.10
CA ILE A 133 -13.33 -2.63 -6.65
C ILE A 133 -12.23 -2.69 -5.59
N GLY A 134 -11.88 -3.89 -5.12
CA GLY A 134 -10.89 -4.04 -4.03
C GLY A 134 -10.68 -5.50 -3.64
N HIS A 135 -9.67 -5.76 -2.83
CA HIS A 135 -9.31 -7.10 -2.38
C HIS A 135 -10.05 -7.48 -1.09
N ARG A 136 -10.75 -8.60 -1.15
CA ARG A 136 -11.48 -9.15 -0.01
C ARG A 136 -10.55 -9.34 1.20
N GLY A 137 -11.02 -8.91 2.37
CA GLY A 137 -10.27 -9.03 3.62
C GLY A 137 -9.22 -7.95 3.85
N HIS A 138 -8.94 -7.08 2.88
CA HIS A 138 -8.02 -5.96 3.09
C HIS A 138 -8.63 -4.95 4.08
N PRO A 139 -7.87 -4.40 5.06
CA PRO A 139 -8.38 -3.46 6.05
C PRO A 139 -9.08 -2.23 5.46
N GLU A 140 -8.55 -1.65 4.37
CA GLU A 140 -9.18 -0.52 3.67
C GLU A 140 -10.56 -0.89 3.10
N VAL A 141 -10.70 -2.10 2.57
CA VAL A 141 -11.99 -2.61 2.06
C VAL A 141 -12.98 -2.77 3.21
N ILE A 142 -12.56 -3.42 4.30
CA ILE A 142 -13.39 -3.58 5.51
C ILE A 142 -13.81 -2.21 6.05
N GLY A 143 -12.87 -1.26 6.14
CA GLY A 143 -13.12 0.12 6.57
C GLY A 143 -14.16 0.82 5.71
N THR A 144 -14.05 0.70 4.38
CA THR A 144 -14.96 1.34 3.41
C THR A 144 -16.35 0.70 3.43
N LEU A 145 -16.43 -0.64 3.43
CA LEU A 145 -17.70 -1.36 3.55
C LEU A 145 -18.46 -0.95 4.82
N GLY A 146 -17.74 -0.75 5.93
CA GLY A 146 -18.30 -0.33 7.20
C GLY A 146 -18.67 1.15 7.33
N GLN A 147 -18.59 1.95 6.25
CA GLN A 147 -19.07 3.35 6.25
C GLN A 147 -20.56 3.47 6.02
N VAL A 148 -21.18 2.46 5.46
CA VAL A 148 -22.59 2.46 5.06
C VAL A 148 -23.32 1.22 5.58
N SER A 149 -24.62 1.17 5.37
CA SER A 149 -25.43 0.02 5.80
C SER A 149 -25.01 -1.27 5.11
N GLU A 150 -25.13 -2.38 5.80
CA GLU A 150 -24.86 -3.71 5.25
C GLU A 150 -25.70 -3.96 3.98
N GLY A 151 -25.08 -4.57 2.98
CA GLY A 151 -25.72 -4.82 1.69
C GLY A 151 -25.77 -3.64 0.73
N ALA A 152 -25.34 -2.43 1.13
CA ALA A 152 -25.33 -1.25 0.25
C ALA A 152 -24.12 -1.21 -0.72
N ILE A 153 -23.10 -2.03 -0.47
CA ILE A 153 -21.90 -2.19 -1.30
C ILE A 153 -21.72 -3.66 -1.69
N THR A 154 -21.47 -3.91 -2.97
CA THR A 154 -21.01 -5.20 -3.47
C THR A 154 -19.53 -5.11 -3.82
N LEU A 155 -18.72 -6.02 -3.27
CA LEU A 155 -17.29 -6.12 -3.58
C LEU A 155 -17.09 -6.81 -4.93
N VAL A 156 -16.21 -6.25 -5.75
CA VAL A 156 -15.80 -6.76 -7.07
C VAL A 156 -14.28 -6.83 -7.09
N GLU A 157 -13.72 -7.97 -7.41
CA GLU A 157 -12.25 -8.16 -7.48
C GLU A 157 -11.77 -8.29 -8.91
N THR A 158 -12.58 -8.91 -9.79
CA THR A 158 -12.19 -9.30 -11.15
C THR A 158 -13.28 -8.99 -12.18
N GLU A 159 -12.92 -9.05 -13.47
CA GLU A 159 -13.88 -8.99 -14.58
C GLU A 159 -14.91 -10.14 -14.53
N ASP A 160 -14.50 -11.32 -14.05
CA ASP A 160 -15.39 -12.47 -13.86
C ASP A 160 -16.46 -12.19 -12.78
N ASP A 161 -16.11 -11.43 -11.75
CA ASP A 161 -17.12 -11.01 -10.76
C ASP A 161 -18.13 -10.06 -11.41
N VAL A 162 -17.67 -9.14 -12.26
CA VAL A 162 -18.57 -8.25 -13.02
C VAL A 162 -19.56 -9.05 -13.84
N ALA A 163 -19.11 -10.14 -14.50
CA ALA A 163 -19.97 -10.99 -15.32
C ALA A 163 -21.08 -11.69 -14.51
N ARG A 164 -20.88 -11.90 -13.18
CA ARG A 164 -21.84 -12.58 -12.30
C ARG A 164 -22.80 -11.62 -11.59
N LEU A 165 -22.57 -10.30 -11.70
CA LEU A 165 -23.46 -9.32 -11.06
C LEU A 165 -24.87 -9.44 -11.64
N ASP A 166 -25.87 -9.40 -10.78
CA ASP A 166 -27.29 -9.40 -11.16
C ASP A 166 -28.00 -8.26 -10.42
N PHE A 167 -28.34 -7.22 -11.17
CA PHE A 167 -29.05 -6.05 -10.68
C PHE A 167 -30.26 -5.77 -11.56
N PRO A 168 -31.40 -5.34 -10.98
CA PRO A 168 -32.56 -4.93 -11.75
C PRO A 168 -32.23 -3.86 -12.79
N GLU A 169 -32.89 -3.93 -13.94
CA GLU A 169 -32.75 -2.90 -14.98
C GLU A 169 -33.12 -1.51 -14.41
N GLY A 170 -32.26 -0.51 -14.69
CA GLY A 170 -32.46 0.85 -14.21
C GLY A 170 -32.07 1.09 -12.77
N GLN A 171 -31.54 0.09 -12.03
CA GLN A 171 -31.01 0.33 -10.69
C GLN A 171 -29.86 1.34 -10.73
N PRO A 172 -29.91 2.42 -9.93
CA PRO A 172 -28.82 3.38 -9.87
C PRO A 172 -27.57 2.75 -9.26
N LEU A 173 -26.48 2.71 -10.00
CA LEU A 173 -25.20 2.13 -9.59
C LEU A 173 -24.10 3.18 -9.59
N ALA A 174 -23.15 3.01 -8.67
CA ALA A 174 -21.87 3.72 -8.68
C ALA A 174 -20.74 2.73 -8.48
N PHE A 175 -19.52 3.09 -8.94
CA PHE A 175 -18.33 2.33 -8.54
C PHE A 175 -17.34 3.23 -7.82
N LEU A 176 -16.60 2.64 -6.89
CA LEU A 176 -15.43 3.19 -6.19
C LEU A 176 -14.34 2.13 -6.16
N THR A 177 -13.12 2.54 -5.83
CA THR A 177 -11.99 1.61 -5.78
C THR A 177 -11.19 1.74 -4.49
N GLN A 178 -10.52 0.65 -4.09
CA GLN A 178 -9.43 0.68 -3.12
C GLN A 178 -8.29 1.54 -3.66
N THR A 179 -7.53 2.20 -2.76
CA THR A 179 -6.50 3.17 -3.17
C THR A 179 -5.19 2.53 -3.65
N THR A 180 -4.98 1.23 -3.41
CA THR A 180 -3.70 0.52 -3.64
C THR A 180 -3.79 -0.61 -4.68
N LEU A 181 -4.68 -0.47 -5.66
CA LEU A 181 -4.85 -1.47 -6.72
C LEU A 181 -3.85 -1.29 -7.87
N SER A 182 -3.75 -2.31 -8.72
CA SER A 182 -3.14 -2.20 -10.04
C SER A 182 -3.94 -1.22 -10.90
N VAL A 183 -3.26 -0.23 -11.47
CA VAL A 183 -3.90 0.77 -12.35
C VAL A 183 -4.49 0.08 -13.57
N ASP A 184 -3.72 -0.81 -14.20
CA ASP A 184 -4.11 -1.48 -15.44
C ASP A 184 -5.29 -2.45 -15.21
N ASP A 185 -5.22 -3.29 -14.17
CA ASP A 185 -6.29 -4.25 -13.86
C ASP A 185 -7.58 -3.55 -13.47
N THR A 186 -7.46 -2.49 -12.67
CA THR A 186 -8.62 -1.68 -12.29
C THR A 186 -9.28 -1.03 -13.52
N ALA A 187 -8.50 -0.58 -14.50
CA ALA A 187 -9.03 -0.04 -15.74
C ALA A 187 -9.85 -1.10 -16.51
N ASN A 188 -9.40 -2.36 -16.56
CA ASN A 188 -10.12 -3.46 -17.19
C ASN A 188 -11.45 -3.75 -16.47
N VAL A 189 -11.44 -3.86 -15.14
CA VAL A 189 -12.66 -4.06 -14.35
C VAL A 189 -13.66 -2.90 -14.54
N ILE A 190 -13.17 -1.65 -14.55
CA ILE A 190 -14.01 -0.46 -14.82
C ILE A 190 -14.59 -0.51 -16.22
N ALA A 191 -13.81 -0.92 -17.23
CA ALA A 191 -14.30 -1.07 -18.61
C ALA A 191 -15.42 -2.12 -18.69
N ALA A 192 -15.25 -3.27 -18.03
CA ALA A 192 -16.26 -4.32 -17.94
C ALA A 192 -17.54 -3.82 -17.23
N LEU A 193 -17.40 -3.09 -16.11
CA LEU A 193 -18.53 -2.48 -15.40
C LEU A 193 -19.30 -1.49 -16.29
N ARG A 194 -18.60 -0.63 -17.04
CA ARG A 194 -19.24 0.35 -17.94
C ARG A 194 -19.90 -0.32 -19.13
N ALA A 195 -19.33 -1.40 -19.66
CA ALA A 195 -19.93 -2.17 -20.73
C ALA A 195 -21.23 -2.85 -20.26
N ARG A 196 -21.24 -3.41 -19.04
CA ARG A 196 -22.41 -4.10 -18.48
C ARG A 196 -23.47 -3.14 -17.96
N PHE A 197 -23.06 -2.03 -17.35
CA PHE A 197 -23.92 -1.01 -16.76
C PHE A 197 -23.60 0.38 -17.32
N PRO A 198 -24.08 0.73 -18.52
CA PRO A 198 -23.67 1.97 -19.21
C PRO A 198 -23.95 3.27 -18.45
N GLN A 199 -24.89 3.24 -17.48
CA GLN A 199 -25.24 4.40 -16.68
C GLN A 199 -24.52 4.44 -15.31
N ILE A 200 -23.59 3.52 -15.05
CA ILE A 200 -22.84 3.49 -13.80
C ILE A 200 -22.03 4.77 -13.58
N VAL A 201 -22.13 5.33 -12.38
CA VAL A 201 -21.44 6.57 -12.03
C VAL A 201 -20.11 6.24 -11.37
N GLY A 202 -19.02 6.77 -11.90
CA GLY A 202 -17.69 6.67 -11.29
C GLY A 202 -17.35 7.86 -10.39
N PRO A 203 -16.22 7.79 -9.67
CA PRO A 203 -15.69 8.91 -8.91
C PRO A 203 -15.31 10.07 -9.85
N ARG A 204 -15.41 11.33 -9.34
CA ARG A 204 -15.02 12.53 -10.10
C ARG A 204 -13.51 12.60 -10.38
N ALA A 205 -12.69 12.01 -9.53
CA ALA A 205 -11.26 11.85 -9.67
C ALA A 205 -10.92 10.42 -9.23
N GLU A 206 -9.90 9.84 -9.80
CA GLU A 206 -9.46 8.47 -9.51
C GLU A 206 -9.32 8.23 -8.00
N ASP A 207 -9.70 7.05 -7.54
CA ASP A 207 -9.57 6.64 -6.15
C ASP A 207 -8.23 5.96 -5.90
N ILE A 208 -7.62 5.32 -6.91
CA ILE A 208 -6.22 4.88 -6.81
C ILE A 208 -5.37 6.09 -6.47
N CYS A 209 -4.62 6.02 -5.38
CA CYS A 209 -3.91 7.19 -4.89
C CYS A 209 -2.68 7.50 -5.74
N TYR A 210 -2.27 8.79 -5.75
CA TYR A 210 -1.08 9.26 -6.47
C TYR A 210 0.16 8.42 -6.15
N ALA A 211 0.34 8.04 -4.89
CA ALA A 211 1.50 7.26 -4.46
C ALA A 211 1.54 5.86 -5.10
N THR A 212 0.39 5.23 -5.24
CA THR A 212 0.24 3.95 -5.93
C THR A 212 0.53 4.09 -7.43
N SER A 213 -0.11 5.05 -8.09
CA SER A 213 0.07 5.27 -9.53
C SER A 213 1.51 5.65 -9.88
N ASN A 214 2.12 6.55 -9.09
CA ASN A 214 3.49 7.00 -9.33
C ASN A 214 4.51 5.89 -9.16
N ARG A 215 4.37 5.04 -8.10
CA ARG A 215 5.30 3.92 -7.90
C ARG A 215 5.17 2.86 -8.98
N GLN A 216 3.95 2.58 -9.44
CA GLN A 216 3.75 1.69 -10.58
C GLN A 216 4.38 2.25 -11.87
N ALA A 217 4.22 3.55 -12.13
CA ALA A 217 4.86 4.22 -13.26
C ALA A 217 6.39 4.16 -13.15
N ALA A 218 6.96 4.35 -11.95
CA ALA A 218 8.38 4.28 -11.71
C ALA A 218 8.96 2.86 -11.95
N VAL A 219 8.22 1.81 -11.53
CA VAL A 219 8.60 0.42 -11.82
C VAL A 219 8.54 0.15 -13.31
N LYS A 220 7.48 0.56 -14.01
CA LYS A 220 7.36 0.39 -15.48
C LYS A 220 8.53 1.04 -16.22
N ALA A 221 9.04 2.18 -15.73
CA ALA A 221 10.15 2.89 -16.36
C ALA A 221 11.48 2.15 -16.30
N ILE A 222 11.69 1.26 -15.32
CA ILE A 222 12.96 0.52 -15.16
C ILE A 222 12.84 -0.97 -15.53
N ALA A 223 11.68 -1.58 -15.32
CA ALA A 223 11.53 -3.04 -15.34
C ALA A 223 11.86 -3.67 -16.69
N ALA A 224 11.55 -2.99 -17.81
CA ALA A 224 11.83 -3.50 -19.15
C ALA A 224 13.35 -3.66 -19.46
N GLU A 225 14.21 -2.95 -18.72
CA GLU A 225 15.67 -3.04 -18.85
C GLU A 225 16.30 -4.03 -17.84
N CYS A 226 15.52 -4.53 -16.88
CA CYS A 226 16.03 -5.33 -15.76
C CYS A 226 15.79 -6.83 -15.99
N GLN A 227 16.77 -7.66 -15.64
CA GLN A 227 16.57 -9.11 -15.54
C GLN A 227 15.87 -9.49 -14.23
N LEU A 228 16.07 -8.71 -13.18
CA LEU A 228 15.46 -8.89 -11.87
C LEU A 228 15.07 -7.52 -11.30
N VAL A 229 13.91 -7.44 -10.66
CA VAL A 229 13.49 -6.29 -9.86
C VAL A 229 13.28 -6.73 -8.41
N LEU A 230 13.95 -6.08 -7.47
CA LEU A 230 13.71 -6.25 -6.04
C LEU A 230 12.70 -5.19 -5.60
N VAL A 231 11.64 -5.64 -4.94
CA VAL A 231 10.60 -4.79 -4.37
C VAL A 231 10.68 -4.90 -2.85
N ILE A 232 11.04 -3.81 -2.19
CA ILE A 232 11.08 -3.77 -0.73
C ILE A 232 9.66 -3.49 -0.22
N GLY A 233 9.11 -4.40 0.58
CA GLY A 233 7.76 -4.29 1.12
C GLY A 233 7.31 -5.52 1.89
N ALA A 234 6.15 -5.45 2.52
CA ALA A 234 5.58 -6.54 3.27
C ALA A 234 4.61 -7.40 2.41
N PRO A 235 4.52 -8.71 2.67
CA PRO A 235 3.63 -9.60 1.89
C PRO A 235 2.14 -9.30 2.07
N ASN A 236 1.74 -8.60 3.12
CA ASN A 236 0.37 -8.11 3.34
C ASN A 236 0.14 -6.68 2.82
N SER A 237 1.16 -6.06 2.19
CA SER A 237 1.03 -4.74 1.57
C SER A 237 0.53 -4.85 0.14
N SER A 238 -0.74 -4.50 -0.10
CA SER A 238 -1.33 -4.49 -1.44
C SER A 238 -0.49 -3.66 -2.43
N ASN A 239 -0.05 -2.46 -2.03
CA ASN A 239 0.80 -1.64 -2.89
C ASN A 239 2.11 -2.36 -3.28
N SER A 240 2.80 -3.03 -2.35
CA SER A 240 4.06 -3.71 -2.64
C SER A 240 3.86 -4.91 -3.57
N LEU A 241 2.81 -5.70 -3.37
CA LEU A 241 2.47 -6.81 -4.25
C LEU A 241 2.19 -6.34 -5.69
N ARG A 242 1.48 -5.20 -5.85
CA ARG A 242 1.22 -4.63 -7.18
C ARG A 242 2.50 -4.21 -7.89
N LEU A 243 3.55 -3.78 -7.19
CA LEU A 243 4.84 -3.45 -7.82
C LEU A 243 5.56 -4.69 -8.35
N VAL A 244 5.47 -5.82 -7.64
CA VAL A 244 5.98 -7.11 -8.12
C VAL A 244 5.28 -7.50 -9.43
N GLU A 245 3.96 -7.51 -9.43
CA GLU A 245 3.17 -7.87 -10.61
C GLU A 245 3.42 -6.95 -11.80
N VAL A 246 3.58 -5.64 -11.57
CA VAL A 246 3.91 -4.68 -12.62
C VAL A 246 5.29 -4.98 -13.21
N ALA A 247 6.30 -5.30 -12.39
CA ALA A 247 7.63 -5.67 -12.87
C ALA A 247 7.60 -6.94 -13.72
N GLU A 248 6.86 -7.97 -13.28
CA GLU A 248 6.69 -9.24 -14.00
C GLU A 248 5.99 -9.04 -15.36
N ARG A 249 4.94 -8.22 -15.41
CA ARG A 249 4.25 -7.87 -16.66
C ARG A 249 5.14 -7.11 -17.64
N CYS A 250 6.14 -6.38 -17.14
CA CYS A 250 7.14 -5.73 -17.99
C CYS A 250 8.26 -6.67 -18.44
N GLY A 251 8.21 -7.96 -18.06
CA GLY A 251 9.13 -9.01 -18.50
C GLY A 251 10.33 -9.25 -17.59
N ALA A 252 10.46 -8.54 -16.48
CA ALA A 252 11.48 -8.80 -15.47
C ALA A 252 11.06 -9.96 -14.55
N ARG A 253 12.03 -10.71 -14.00
CA ARG A 253 11.76 -11.46 -12.77
C ARG A 253 11.55 -10.46 -11.63
N ALA A 254 10.69 -10.73 -10.67
CA ALA A 254 10.52 -9.85 -9.53
C ALA A 254 10.50 -10.63 -8.21
N GLN A 255 11.06 -10.03 -7.16
CA GLN A 255 11.10 -10.60 -5.82
C GLN A 255 10.67 -9.55 -4.79
N LEU A 256 9.70 -9.92 -3.96
CA LEU A 256 9.35 -9.14 -2.78
C LEU A 256 10.28 -9.51 -1.64
N ILE A 257 10.87 -8.51 -1.02
CA ILE A 257 11.75 -8.68 0.16
C ILE A 257 11.36 -7.68 1.24
N GLN A 258 11.44 -8.09 2.49
CA GLN A 258 11.24 -7.17 3.61
C GLN A 258 12.56 -6.53 4.07
N ARG A 259 13.67 -7.29 3.97
CA ARG A 259 15.01 -6.89 4.42
C ARG A 259 16.09 -7.38 3.46
N ALA A 260 17.26 -6.77 3.56
CA ALA A 260 18.42 -7.12 2.75
C ALA A 260 18.96 -8.54 2.98
N ASP A 261 18.72 -9.13 4.15
CA ASP A 261 19.15 -10.49 4.50
C ASP A 261 18.32 -11.59 3.83
N GLU A 262 17.15 -11.25 3.29
CA GLU A 262 16.33 -12.16 2.49
C GLU A 262 16.87 -12.37 1.06
N ILE A 263 17.83 -11.54 0.62
CA ILE A 263 18.41 -11.65 -0.73
C ILE A 263 19.38 -12.83 -0.76
N ALA A 264 19.08 -13.81 -1.62
CA ALA A 264 19.99 -14.90 -1.90
C ALA A 264 20.99 -14.50 -2.99
N PRO A 265 22.30 -14.73 -2.80
CA PRO A 265 23.34 -14.32 -3.77
C PRO A 265 23.13 -14.90 -5.18
N ASP A 266 22.61 -16.11 -5.29
CA ASP A 266 22.29 -16.82 -6.55
C ASP A 266 21.18 -16.14 -7.37
N TRP A 267 20.36 -15.28 -6.75
CA TRP A 267 19.38 -14.46 -7.50
C TRP A 267 20.06 -13.52 -8.50
N LEU A 268 21.33 -13.14 -8.22
CA LEU A 268 22.10 -12.23 -9.06
C LEU A 268 22.91 -12.94 -10.15
N ASP A 269 22.82 -14.28 -10.24
CA ASP A 269 23.52 -15.04 -11.28
C ASP A 269 22.95 -14.69 -12.67
N GLY A 270 23.83 -14.25 -13.56
CA GLY A 270 23.45 -13.78 -14.90
C GLY A 270 22.73 -12.43 -14.94
N VAL A 271 22.55 -11.74 -13.80
CA VAL A 271 21.96 -10.41 -13.76
C VAL A 271 23.03 -9.36 -14.06
N THR A 272 22.81 -8.57 -15.10
CA THR A 272 23.64 -7.42 -15.48
C THR A 272 22.98 -6.08 -15.15
N THR A 273 21.63 -6.06 -15.17
CA THR A 273 20.83 -4.91 -14.76
C THR A 273 19.81 -5.35 -13.72
N LEU A 274 19.90 -4.79 -12.53
CA LEU A 274 19.01 -5.02 -11.39
C LEU A 274 18.15 -3.79 -11.16
N GLY A 275 16.84 -3.99 -11.03
CA GLY A 275 15.90 -2.95 -10.60
C GLY A 275 15.69 -2.98 -9.09
N LEU A 276 15.53 -1.82 -8.48
CA LEU A 276 15.21 -1.68 -7.06
C LEU A 276 14.10 -0.66 -6.86
N THR A 277 13.10 -1.03 -6.10
CA THR A 277 12.01 -0.15 -5.66
C THR A 277 11.55 -0.47 -4.26
N ALA A 278 10.70 0.38 -3.70
CA ALA A 278 10.13 0.19 -2.37
C ALA A 278 8.65 0.60 -2.36
N GLY A 279 7.82 -0.22 -1.74
CA GLY A 279 6.41 0.08 -1.54
C GLY A 279 6.18 1.30 -0.65
N ALA A 280 4.98 1.87 -0.71
CA ALA A 280 4.61 3.11 -0.03
C ALA A 280 4.71 3.08 1.51
N SER A 281 4.90 1.91 2.10
CA SER A 281 5.08 1.71 3.55
C SER A 281 6.50 1.29 3.95
N ALA A 282 7.46 1.25 3.00
CA ALA A 282 8.83 0.88 3.27
C ALA A 282 9.72 2.14 3.40
N PRO A 283 10.50 2.29 4.49
CA PRO A 283 11.38 3.44 4.68
C PRO A 283 12.62 3.35 3.79
N GLU A 284 13.23 4.49 3.51
CA GLU A 284 14.44 4.61 2.66
C GLU A 284 15.67 3.90 3.26
N GLU A 285 15.70 3.72 4.57
CA GLU A 285 16.75 2.96 5.27
C GLU A 285 16.84 1.53 4.74
N LEU A 286 15.71 0.89 4.46
CA LEU A 286 15.69 -0.47 3.90
C LEU A 286 16.24 -0.50 2.46
N VAL A 287 16.02 0.56 1.68
CA VAL A 287 16.61 0.69 0.34
C VAL A 287 18.14 0.75 0.44
N ARG A 288 18.65 1.56 1.37
CA ARG A 288 20.09 1.68 1.60
C ARG A 288 20.73 0.37 2.09
N GLU A 289 20.02 -0.37 2.98
CA GLU A 289 20.45 -1.70 3.42
C GLU A 289 20.60 -2.67 2.24
N VAL A 290 19.64 -2.68 1.32
CA VAL A 290 19.66 -3.53 0.12
C VAL A 290 20.83 -3.13 -0.81
N VAL A 291 21.00 -1.84 -1.08
CA VAL A 291 22.12 -1.34 -1.90
C VAL A 291 23.46 -1.75 -1.29
N ALA A 292 23.65 -1.53 0.02
CA ALA A 292 24.88 -1.89 0.72
C ALA A 292 25.12 -3.42 0.69
N ARG A 293 24.08 -4.23 0.82
CA ARG A 293 24.16 -5.69 0.76
C ARG A 293 24.64 -6.18 -0.62
N ILE A 294 24.09 -5.61 -1.69
CA ILE A 294 24.46 -5.96 -3.06
C ILE A 294 25.89 -5.48 -3.35
N ALA A 295 26.24 -4.28 -2.90
CA ALA A 295 27.59 -3.71 -3.08
C ALA A 295 28.68 -4.52 -2.36
N ALA A 296 28.34 -5.25 -1.30
CA ALA A 296 29.25 -6.18 -0.62
C ALA A 296 29.60 -7.43 -1.46
N TRP A 297 28.81 -7.77 -2.46
CA TRP A 297 29.01 -8.95 -3.32
C TRP A 297 29.55 -8.60 -4.70
N ARG A 298 29.16 -7.43 -5.24
CA ARG A 298 29.53 -6.98 -6.60
C ARG A 298 29.76 -5.48 -6.64
N GLN A 299 30.65 -5.04 -7.53
CA GLN A 299 30.72 -3.61 -7.85
C GLN A 299 29.39 -3.16 -8.47
N VAL A 300 28.82 -2.07 -7.96
CA VAL A 300 27.51 -1.54 -8.37
C VAL A 300 27.69 -0.19 -9.02
N ASN A 301 26.99 0.02 -10.15
CA ASN A 301 26.81 1.33 -10.77
C ASN A 301 25.36 1.75 -10.59
N GLU A 302 25.11 2.67 -9.66
CA GLU A 302 23.78 3.13 -9.27
C GLU A 302 23.27 4.23 -10.20
N GLU A 303 22.03 4.08 -10.66
CA GLU A 303 21.31 5.07 -11.45
C GLU A 303 19.89 5.23 -10.90
N THR A 304 19.51 6.44 -10.49
CA THR A 304 18.13 6.72 -10.06
C THR A 304 17.32 7.23 -11.24
N VAL A 305 16.24 6.50 -11.56
CA VAL A 305 15.30 6.85 -12.63
C VAL A 305 14.08 7.54 -12.01
N VAL A 306 14.00 8.85 -12.20
CA VAL A 306 12.91 9.68 -11.65
C VAL A 306 11.81 9.89 -12.69
N THR A 307 10.59 9.45 -12.37
CA THR A 307 9.42 9.66 -13.23
C THR A 307 8.59 10.88 -12.85
N THR A 308 8.56 11.21 -11.56
CA THR A 308 7.86 12.39 -11.03
C THR A 308 8.38 12.76 -9.64
N GLU A 309 8.11 13.99 -9.21
CA GLU A 309 8.38 14.44 -7.85
C GLU A 309 7.07 14.50 -7.04
N GLU A 310 7.07 13.96 -5.84
CA GLU A 310 5.94 14.03 -4.90
C GLU A 310 6.15 15.18 -3.91
N LYS A 311 5.14 16.08 -3.82
CA LYS A 311 5.16 17.27 -2.92
C LYS A 311 3.97 17.25 -1.94
N MET A 312 3.23 16.14 -1.91
CA MET A 312 2.07 16.02 -1.05
C MET A 312 2.49 15.96 0.42
N VAL A 313 1.81 16.74 1.24
CA VAL A 313 1.94 16.71 2.70
C VAL A 313 0.54 16.74 3.32
N PHE A 314 0.28 15.91 4.31
CA PHE A 314 -0.98 15.89 5.03
C PHE A 314 -0.81 16.45 6.45
N LYS A 315 -1.77 17.27 6.86
CA LYS A 315 -1.79 17.84 8.21
C LYS A 315 -2.08 16.77 9.27
N LEU A 316 -1.46 16.92 10.42
CA LEU A 316 -1.79 16.14 11.60
C LEU A 316 -3.21 16.45 12.12
N PRO A 317 -3.83 15.55 12.90
CA PRO A 317 -5.03 15.85 13.66
C PRO A 317 -4.80 17.04 14.60
N ARG A 318 -5.84 17.88 14.79
CA ARG A 318 -5.74 19.08 15.65
C ARG A 318 -5.27 18.76 17.07
N GLN A 319 -5.67 17.61 17.60
CA GLN A 319 -5.23 17.14 18.92
C GLN A 319 -3.70 17.03 19.07
N LEU A 320 -2.93 16.94 17.98
CA LEU A 320 -1.47 16.76 17.99
C LEU A 320 -0.70 17.98 17.45
N VAL A 321 -1.38 19.05 17.02
CA VAL A 321 -0.74 20.24 16.42
C VAL A 321 -0.40 21.31 17.50
N ASP A 322 -1.18 21.39 18.57
CA ASP A 322 -1.10 22.43 19.60
C ASP A 322 -0.21 21.99 20.79
N TYR A 323 0.85 21.23 20.51
CA TYR A 323 1.77 20.69 21.53
C TYR A 323 3.22 21.09 21.26
#